data_cf10f27fbd7cbbf9e707e59ed1ea94cd
#
_entry.id   cf10f27fbd7cbbf9e707e59ed1ea94cd
#
_cell.length_a   1.000
_cell.length_b   1.000
_cell.length_c   1.000
_cell.angle_alpha   90.00
_cell.angle_beta   90.00
_cell.angle_gamma   90.00
#
_symmetry.space_group_name_H-M   'P 1'
#
loop_
_entity.id
_entity.type
_entity.pdbx_description
1 polymer ?
#
loop_
_entity_poly.entity_id
_entity_poly.type
_entity_poly.pdbx_seq_one_letter_code
_entity_poly.pdbx_strand_id
1 'polypeptide(L)'
;MMKSTLQPAAAASNSLPRRFDLNSPLAMSLACTVVPLLFGLYSLWLGADSNWDLQNYHLYSPFAWLHGKLLIDLAPAGAVSYFNPLLDVFQYNLNAYLPSRVAGFLMGALHGLTFVLLVAIARQVWPTLPDGDRYRLPILLAAAGCLTANFLSGLGNSMGDDTTALLILAGVVVALKNWERLARLSLPAVVAVVASGLLVGLGAGLKLTNGIYAAALCLSFLIYPSTFFARVRISFLFGVGVLGGFAVTGGYWMFHMWRLFGNPLYPQFSSMFPNPMTEPGAIVTDVQYVPRGLLEMLFWPFLITANSHRVGEVTIHQIIWPLVYVALCCAIVVFIKRRLTGVRERSLAPQQLFIILFVCLGFVFWMKVFSVYRYIVTIEVLTPIMLLLLLQYLMPERPARRMAVILLAVASAFVAALGARTLGHEEWADPLYHAEVPTLSQPERTTVVMYGGHAAWAWIATRFPDTVAFTQLESGPPHVDFPATDLYRERMRAMARERGGPAFGLITGSSTDFFDARVARMESVNSFLARFGINRSQKGCDTIRRIASPRISCEHD
;
A
#
# COMPACT_ATOMS: atom_id res chain seq x y z
N MET A 1 -47.83 -0.42 -76.87
CA MET A 1 -46.39 -0.47 -76.60
C MET A 1 -46.19 0.00 -75.16
N MET A 2 -46.18 -0.92 -74.20
CA MET A 2 -45.89 -0.64 -72.77
C MET A 2 -44.41 -0.96 -72.52
N LYS A 3 -43.65 0.05 -72.19
CA LYS A 3 -42.25 -0.12 -71.68
C LYS A 3 -42.31 -0.36 -70.19
N SER A 4 -42.00 -1.59 -69.76
CA SER A 4 -41.75 -1.89 -68.33
C SER A 4 -40.35 -1.42 -67.94
N THR A 5 -40.30 -0.51 -67.03
CA THR A 5 -39.06 -0.09 -66.36
C THR A 5 -38.80 -1.03 -65.20
N LEU A 6 -37.80 -1.92 -65.33
CA LEU A 6 -37.21 -2.68 -64.24
C LEU A 6 -36.38 -1.74 -63.35
N GLN A 7 -36.81 -1.59 -62.09
CA GLN A 7 -35.99 -1.00 -61.05
C GLN A 7 -34.86 -1.99 -60.67
N PRO A 8 -33.58 -1.51 -60.52
CA PRO A 8 -32.52 -2.36 -60.03
C PRO A 8 -32.72 -2.66 -58.52
N ALA A 9 -32.61 -3.90 -58.14
CA ALA A 9 -32.64 -4.37 -56.76
C ALA A 9 -31.54 -3.68 -55.97
N ALA A 10 -31.87 -3.08 -54.81
CA ALA A 10 -30.94 -2.50 -53.87
C ALA A 10 -29.97 -3.61 -53.37
N ALA A 11 -28.69 -3.42 -53.67
CA ALA A 11 -27.62 -4.27 -53.17
C ALA A 11 -27.61 -4.19 -51.63
N ALA A 12 -27.86 -5.33 -50.98
CA ALA A 12 -27.68 -5.48 -49.55
C ALA A 12 -26.21 -5.17 -49.21
N SER A 13 -25.97 -4.05 -48.55
CA SER A 13 -24.66 -3.73 -48.02
C SER A 13 -24.29 -4.74 -46.95
N ASN A 14 -23.41 -5.68 -47.29
CA ASN A 14 -22.72 -6.51 -46.30
C ASN A 14 -21.94 -5.58 -45.35
N SER A 15 -22.57 -5.12 -44.30
CA SER A 15 -21.89 -4.44 -43.20
C SER A 15 -21.02 -5.48 -42.50
N LEU A 16 -19.71 -5.43 -42.81
CA LEU A 16 -18.70 -6.11 -42.00
C LEU A 16 -18.94 -5.76 -40.53
N PRO A 17 -18.77 -6.73 -39.58
CA PRO A 17 -18.98 -6.45 -38.18
C PRO A 17 -18.15 -5.23 -37.82
N ARG A 18 -18.79 -4.21 -37.24
CA ARG A 18 -18.11 -2.98 -36.80
C ARG A 18 -16.96 -3.38 -35.91
N ARG A 19 -15.72 -3.14 -36.35
CA ARG A 19 -14.53 -3.36 -35.54
C ARG A 19 -14.73 -2.59 -34.23
N PHE A 20 -14.48 -3.25 -33.09
CA PHE A 20 -14.56 -2.63 -31.78
C PHE A 20 -13.61 -1.41 -31.76
N ASP A 21 -14.17 -0.20 -31.66
CA ASP A 21 -13.40 1.02 -31.62
C ASP A 21 -13.07 1.37 -30.17
N LEU A 22 -11.81 1.20 -29.80
CA LEU A 22 -11.28 1.58 -28.47
C LEU A 22 -11.42 3.08 -28.18
N ASN A 23 -11.59 3.90 -29.23
CA ASN A 23 -11.75 5.35 -29.07
C ASN A 23 -13.22 5.78 -29.01
N SER A 24 -14.05 5.05 -28.30
CA SER A 24 -15.46 5.35 -28.12
C SER A 24 -15.83 5.52 -26.64
N PRO A 25 -16.89 6.28 -26.31
CA PRO A 25 -17.41 6.37 -24.93
C PRO A 25 -17.79 5.02 -24.37
N LEU A 26 -18.35 4.12 -25.21
CA LEU A 26 -18.72 2.77 -24.83
C LEU A 26 -17.49 1.95 -24.43
N ALA A 27 -16.42 2.00 -25.24
CA ALA A 27 -15.19 1.28 -24.92
C ALA A 27 -14.58 1.76 -23.58
N MET A 28 -14.60 3.05 -23.32
CA MET A 28 -14.12 3.59 -22.04
C MET A 28 -14.99 3.14 -20.86
N SER A 29 -16.32 3.19 -21.01
CA SER A 29 -17.24 2.71 -19.97
C SER A 29 -17.05 1.22 -19.69
N LEU A 30 -16.97 0.41 -20.74
CA LEU A 30 -16.70 -1.03 -20.62
C LEU A 30 -15.33 -1.28 -19.95
N ALA A 31 -14.27 -0.58 -20.36
CA ALA A 31 -12.96 -0.72 -19.74
C ALA A 31 -12.99 -0.36 -18.25
N CYS A 32 -13.63 0.75 -17.87
CA CYS A 32 -13.78 1.15 -16.47
C CYS A 32 -14.61 0.18 -15.61
N THR A 33 -15.46 -0.64 -16.22
CA THR A 33 -16.23 -1.67 -15.51
C THR A 33 -15.50 -3.01 -15.51
N VAL A 34 -15.00 -3.44 -16.67
CA VAL A 34 -14.43 -4.78 -16.84
C VAL A 34 -13.03 -4.92 -16.24
N VAL A 35 -12.16 -3.90 -16.38
CA VAL A 35 -10.77 -4.00 -15.91
C VAL A 35 -10.68 -4.22 -14.39
N PRO A 36 -11.42 -3.51 -13.52
CA PRO A 36 -11.44 -3.83 -12.08
C PRO A 36 -11.84 -5.28 -11.80
N LEU A 37 -12.86 -5.81 -12.51
CA LEU A 37 -13.29 -7.20 -12.35
C LEU A 37 -12.22 -8.20 -12.81
N LEU A 38 -11.49 -7.88 -13.89
CA LEU A 38 -10.35 -8.70 -14.34
C LEU A 38 -9.24 -8.74 -13.29
N PHE A 39 -8.98 -7.65 -12.59
CA PHE A 39 -8.05 -7.65 -11.45
C PHE A 39 -8.57 -8.47 -10.26
N GLY A 40 -9.88 -8.48 -10.04
CA GLY A 40 -10.51 -9.43 -9.10
C GLY A 40 -10.25 -10.88 -9.47
N LEU A 41 -10.44 -11.24 -10.74
CA LEU A 41 -10.14 -12.59 -11.26
C LEU A 41 -8.64 -12.91 -11.19
N TYR A 42 -7.78 -11.95 -11.49
CA TYR A 42 -6.34 -12.13 -11.40
C TYR A 42 -5.88 -12.34 -9.95
N SER A 43 -6.50 -11.65 -8.97
CA SER A 43 -6.26 -11.90 -7.55
C SER A 43 -6.62 -13.34 -7.16
N LEU A 44 -7.71 -13.91 -7.71
CA LEU A 44 -8.04 -15.32 -7.49
C LEU A 44 -6.97 -16.28 -8.04
N TRP A 45 -6.39 -15.93 -9.18
CA TRP A 45 -5.32 -16.74 -9.80
C TRP A 45 -4.01 -16.66 -9.01
N LEU A 46 -3.70 -15.52 -8.38
CA LEU A 46 -2.52 -15.35 -7.53
C LEU A 46 -2.58 -16.24 -6.28
N GLY A 47 -3.76 -16.50 -5.75
CA GLY A 47 -3.96 -17.24 -4.51
C GLY A 47 -4.38 -16.35 -3.32
N ALA A 48 -4.51 -16.98 -2.18
CA ALA A 48 -4.86 -16.30 -0.93
C ALA A 48 -3.70 -15.46 -0.43
N ASP A 49 -4.00 -14.25 0.06
CA ASP A 49 -3.01 -13.41 0.71
C ASP A 49 -2.48 -14.07 2.00
N SER A 50 -1.18 -14.22 2.07
CA SER A 50 -0.47 -14.87 3.18
C SER A 50 0.79 -14.12 3.58
N ASN A 51 0.81 -12.81 3.31
CA ASN A 51 1.97 -11.98 3.65
C ASN A 51 2.23 -11.94 5.16
N TRP A 52 3.49 -11.65 5.53
CA TRP A 52 3.93 -11.61 6.93
C TRP A 52 3.14 -10.60 7.78
N ASP A 53 2.86 -9.42 7.24
CA ASP A 53 2.13 -8.36 7.93
C ASP A 53 0.69 -8.81 8.26
N LEU A 54 0.02 -9.50 7.31
CA LEU A 54 -1.32 -10.04 7.52
C LEU A 54 -1.35 -11.06 8.65
N GLN A 55 -0.44 -12.03 8.61
CA GLN A 55 -0.38 -13.09 9.62
C GLN A 55 0.06 -12.58 10.99
N ASN A 56 0.72 -11.43 11.04
CA ASN A 56 1.17 -10.87 12.29
C ASN A 56 0.15 -9.86 12.86
N TYR A 57 -0.10 -8.72 12.19
CA TYR A 57 -0.89 -7.67 12.82
C TYR A 57 -2.16 -7.25 12.04
N HIS A 58 -2.25 -7.42 10.72
CA HIS A 58 -3.46 -7.04 9.99
C HIS A 58 -4.69 -7.93 10.30
N LEU A 59 -4.50 -9.14 10.82
CA LEU A 59 -5.58 -9.95 11.37
C LEU A 59 -5.78 -9.73 12.88
N TYR A 60 -4.66 -9.62 13.63
CA TYR A 60 -4.74 -9.46 15.07
C TYR A 60 -5.26 -8.07 15.49
N SER A 61 -4.76 -6.99 14.90
CA SER A 61 -5.09 -5.63 15.37
C SER A 61 -6.58 -5.25 15.24
N PRO A 62 -7.29 -5.54 14.13
CA PRO A 62 -8.74 -5.34 14.06
C PRO A 62 -9.50 -6.24 15.03
N PHE A 63 -9.09 -7.51 15.19
CA PHE A 63 -9.65 -8.39 16.19
C PHE A 63 -9.49 -7.80 17.60
N ALA A 64 -8.28 -7.37 17.95
CA ALA A 64 -7.99 -6.82 19.26
C ALA A 64 -8.82 -5.56 19.57
N TRP A 65 -9.04 -4.74 18.57
CA TRP A 65 -9.88 -3.54 18.71
C TRP A 65 -11.37 -3.88 18.86
N LEU A 66 -11.90 -4.76 18.02
CA LEU A 66 -13.32 -5.12 18.01
C LEU A 66 -13.72 -5.94 19.25
N HIS A 67 -12.81 -6.76 19.81
CA HIS A 67 -13.04 -7.63 20.96
C HIS A 67 -12.47 -7.08 22.28
N GLY A 68 -12.04 -5.80 22.32
CA GLY A 68 -11.55 -5.16 23.55
C GLY A 68 -10.24 -5.73 24.08
N LYS A 69 -9.46 -6.43 23.25
CA LYS A 69 -8.21 -7.11 23.64
C LYS A 69 -7.05 -6.18 23.95
N LEU A 70 -7.11 -4.93 23.48
CA LEU A 70 -6.07 -3.92 23.69
C LEU A 70 -5.77 -3.63 25.19
N LEU A 71 -6.72 -3.93 26.07
CA LEU A 71 -6.56 -3.79 27.53
C LEU A 71 -6.18 -5.12 28.21
N ILE A 72 -6.26 -6.23 27.51
CA ILE A 72 -6.01 -7.59 28.01
C ILE A 72 -4.63 -8.05 27.56
N ASP A 73 -4.29 -7.82 26.31
CA ASP A 73 -3.05 -8.28 25.67
C ASP A 73 -1.93 -7.24 25.80
N LEU A 74 -0.70 -7.70 25.75
CA LEU A 74 0.49 -6.86 25.72
C LEU A 74 1.35 -7.19 24.49
N ALA A 75 1.19 -6.41 23.44
CA ALA A 75 1.98 -6.45 22.21
C ALA A 75 2.19 -7.86 21.60
N PRO A 76 1.15 -8.67 21.30
CA PRO A 76 1.32 -10.02 20.73
C PRO A 76 2.02 -10.02 19.36
N ALA A 77 1.84 -8.96 18.59
CA ALA A 77 2.55 -8.73 17.32
C ALA A 77 3.76 -7.77 17.48
N GLY A 78 4.25 -7.59 18.70
CA GLY A 78 5.26 -6.55 18.98
C GLY A 78 4.71 -5.15 18.85
N ALA A 79 5.57 -4.20 18.49
CA ALA A 79 5.22 -2.77 18.34
C ALA A 79 4.08 -2.54 17.33
N VAL A 80 4.01 -3.33 16.26
CA VAL A 80 3.01 -3.19 15.20
C VAL A 80 1.58 -3.54 15.66
N SER A 81 1.41 -4.21 16.83
CA SER A 81 0.10 -4.42 17.48
C SER A 81 -0.66 -3.12 17.72
N TYR A 82 0.04 -2.01 17.78
CA TYR A 82 -0.50 -0.68 18.09
C TYR A 82 -0.64 0.23 16.87
N PHE A 83 -0.51 -0.29 15.66
CA PHE A 83 -0.84 0.45 14.45
C PHE A 83 -2.36 0.61 14.34
N ASN A 84 -2.79 1.68 13.63
CA ASN A 84 -4.21 1.96 13.44
C ASN A 84 -4.91 0.80 12.71
N PRO A 85 -5.83 0.07 13.36
CA PRO A 85 -6.48 -1.11 12.76
C PRO A 85 -7.61 -0.78 11.80
N LEU A 86 -8.02 0.50 11.67
CA LEU A 86 -9.22 0.88 10.93
C LEU A 86 -9.17 0.45 9.46
N LEU A 87 -7.97 0.51 8.83
CA LEU A 87 -7.76 0.03 7.47
C LEU A 87 -8.07 -1.47 7.35
N ASP A 88 -7.65 -2.24 8.35
CA ASP A 88 -7.69 -3.70 8.33
C ASP A 88 -9.07 -4.25 8.67
N VAL A 89 -9.91 -3.46 9.37
CA VAL A 89 -11.29 -3.86 9.74
C VAL A 89 -12.10 -4.31 8.53
N PHE A 90 -11.94 -3.64 7.40
CA PHE A 90 -12.66 -3.98 6.18
C PHE A 90 -12.31 -5.40 5.72
N GLN A 91 -11.02 -5.70 5.54
CA GLN A 91 -10.55 -7.01 5.10
C GLN A 91 -10.78 -8.10 6.15
N TYR A 92 -10.60 -7.78 7.44
CA TYR A 92 -10.91 -8.68 8.55
C TYR A 92 -12.36 -9.16 8.46
N ASN A 93 -13.32 -8.24 8.27
CA ASN A 93 -14.73 -8.60 8.14
C ASN A 93 -15.03 -9.35 6.83
N LEU A 94 -14.39 -9.00 5.70
CA LEU A 94 -14.54 -9.78 4.48
C LEU A 94 -14.14 -11.25 4.71
N ASN A 95 -13.02 -11.50 5.37
CA ASN A 95 -12.54 -12.85 5.66
C ASN A 95 -13.36 -13.57 6.75
N ALA A 96 -14.03 -12.82 7.65
CA ALA A 96 -14.87 -13.39 8.68
C ALA A 96 -16.24 -13.86 8.18
N TYR A 97 -16.81 -13.13 7.22
CA TYR A 97 -18.21 -13.32 6.80
C TYR A 97 -18.38 -13.87 5.38
N LEU A 98 -17.33 -13.88 4.55
CA LEU A 98 -17.40 -14.33 3.17
C LEU A 98 -16.46 -15.52 2.94
N PRO A 99 -16.77 -16.39 1.97
CA PRO A 99 -15.81 -17.38 1.48
C PRO A 99 -14.50 -16.69 1.05
N SER A 100 -13.36 -17.27 1.37
CA SER A 100 -12.04 -16.66 1.18
C SER A 100 -11.78 -16.19 -0.25
N ARG A 101 -12.23 -16.95 -1.25
CA ARG A 101 -12.13 -16.57 -2.67
C ARG A 101 -12.97 -15.33 -3.01
N VAL A 102 -14.15 -15.18 -2.39
CA VAL A 102 -14.98 -13.98 -2.60
C VAL A 102 -14.31 -12.76 -2.01
N ALA A 103 -13.74 -12.88 -0.81
CA ALA A 103 -12.96 -11.81 -0.18
C ALA A 103 -11.75 -11.39 -1.05
N GLY A 104 -10.99 -12.37 -1.55
CA GLY A 104 -9.85 -12.12 -2.44
C GLY A 104 -10.25 -11.47 -3.77
N PHE A 105 -11.36 -11.91 -4.39
CA PHE A 105 -11.91 -11.26 -5.58
C PHE A 105 -12.26 -9.79 -5.32
N LEU A 106 -12.94 -9.51 -4.23
CA LEU A 106 -13.36 -8.15 -3.87
C LEU A 106 -12.16 -7.24 -3.62
N MET A 107 -11.10 -7.75 -2.95
CA MET A 107 -9.86 -7.00 -2.74
C MET A 107 -9.15 -6.70 -4.07
N GLY A 108 -9.01 -7.67 -4.94
CA GLY A 108 -8.42 -7.47 -6.27
C GLY A 108 -9.23 -6.49 -7.13
N ALA A 109 -10.57 -6.58 -7.11
CA ALA A 109 -11.45 -5.67 -7.82
C ALA A 109 -11.39 -4.23 -7.24
N LEU A 110 -11.29 -4.09 -5.92
CA LEU A 110 -11.08 -2.81 -5.24
C LEU A 110 -9.79 -2.15 -5.72
N HIS A 111 -8.66 -2.87 -5.70
CA HIS A 111 -7.38 -2.35 -6.21
C HIS A 111 -7.46 -2.00 -7.69
N GLY A 112 -8.22 -2.78 -8.47
CA GLY A 112 -8.49 -2.51 -9.88
C GLY A 112 -9.17 -1.16 -10.17
N LEU A 113 -9.83 -0.52 -9.18
CA LEU A 113 -10.37 0.84 -9.31
C LEU A 113 -9.29 1.89 -9.57
N THR A 114 -8.01 1.57 -9.30
CA THR A 114 -6.86 2.39 -9.71
C THR A 114 -6.91 2.71 -11.20
N PHE A 115 -7.29 1.73 -12.05
CA PHE A 115 -7.47 1.94 -13.48
C PHE A 115 -8.48 3.06 -13.78
N VAL A 116 -9.62 3.07 -13.09
CA VAL A 116 -10.67 4.08 -13.28
C VAL A 116 -10.19 5.48 -12.91
N LEU A 117 -9.44 5.57 -11.81
CA LEU A 117 -8.87 6.84 -11.36
C LEU A 117 -7.78 7.34 -12.32
N LEU A 118 -6.94 6.45 -12.85
CA LEU A 118 -5.94 6.81 -13.85
C LEU A 118 -6.57 7.28 -15.16
N VAL A 119 -7.64 6.63 -15.64
CA VAL A 119 -8.43 7.12 -16.78
C VAL A 119 -8.95 8.52 -16.50
N ALA A 120 -9.51 8.76 -15.31
CA ALA A 120 -10.03 10.08 -14.94
C ALA A 120 -8.92 11.14 -14.87
N ILE A 121 -7.74 10.83 -14.31
CA ILE A 121 -6.58 11.73 -14.25
C ILE A 121 -6.10 12.04 -15.67
N ALA A 122 -5.85 11.03 -16.50
CA ALA A 122 -5.38 11.22 -17.87
C ALA A 122 -6.30 12.13 -18.68
N ARG A 123 -7.61 11.99 -18.54
CA ARG A 123 -8.59 12.87 -19.21
C ARG A 123 -8.54 14.33 -18.77
N GLN A 124 -8.13 14.61 -17.54
CA GLN A 124 -7.99 15.99 -17.04
C GLN A 124 -6.62 16.61 -17.38
N VAL A 125 -5.59 15.78 -17.47
CA VAL A 125 -4.23 16.20 -17.81
C VAL A 125 -4.14 16.62 -19.29
N TRP A 126 -4.95 16.01 -20.16
CA TRP A 126 -5.10 16.41 -21.57
C TRP A 126 -6.54 16.85 -21.87
N PRO A 127 -6.94 18.09 -21.53
CA PRO A 127 -8.31 18.55 -21.73
C PRO A 127 -8.72 18.63 -23.21
N THR A 128 -7.74 18.79 -24.11
CA THR A 128 -7.94 18.90 -25.55
C THR A 128 -7.18 17.81 -26.29
N LEU A 129 -7.64 16.56 -26.16
CA LEU A 129 -7.12 15.46 -26.98
C LEU A 129 -7.74 15.51 -28.39
N PRO A 130 -6.97 15.16 -29.44
CA PRO A 130 -7.53 14.93 -30.77
C PRO A 130 -8.65 13.88 -30.71
N ASP A 131 -9.68 14.04 -31.56
CA ASP A 131 -10.85 13.14 -31.56
C ASP A 131 -10.46 11.66 -31.66
N GLY A 132 -9.42 11.32 -32.43
CA GLY A 132 -8.91 9.96 -32.56
C GLY A 132 -8.27 9.35 -31.31
N ASP A 133 -8.06 10.11 -30.22
CA ASP A 133 -7.39 9.67 -29.00
C ASP A 133 -8.14 10.01 -27.72
N ARG A 134 -9.29 10.66 -27.84
CA ARG A 134 -10.07 11.19 -26.71
C ARG A 134 -10.40 10.16 -25.64
N TYR A 135 -10.61 8.92 -26.02
CA TYR A 135 -10.93 7.81 -25.11
C TYR A 135 -9.80 6.78 -25.07
N ARG A 136 -9.19 6.50 -26.22
CA ARG A 136 -8.15 5.48 -26.35
C ARG A 136 -6.90 5.78 -25.52
N LEU A 137 -6.38 7.02 -25.57
CA LEU A 137 -5.14 7.36 -24.87
C LEU A 137 -5.27 7.24 -23.35
N PRO A 138 -6.32 7.76 -22.68
CA PRO A 138 -6.54 7.54 -21.26
C PRO A 138 -6.62 6.05 -20.86
N ILE A 139 -7.30 5.21 -21.65
CA ILE A 139 -7.40 3.77 -21.41
C ILE A 139 -6.01 3.12 -21.46
N LEU A 140 -5.21 3.41 -22.48
CA LEU A 140 -3.88 2.80 -22.66
C LEU A 140 -2.89 3.24 -21.56
N LEU A 141 -2.92 4.52 -21.18
CA LEU A 141 -2.07 5.01 -20.09
C LEU A 141 -2.45 4.42 -18.73
N ALA A 142 -3.75 4.30 -18.47
CA ALA A 142 -4.24 3.65 -17.27
C ALA A 142 -3.87 2.16 -17.22
N ALA A 143 -4.00 1.45 -18.34
CA ALA A 143 -3.55 0.06 -18.45
C ALA A 143 -2.05 -0.08 -18.17
N ALA A 144 -1.21 0.78 -18.76
CA ALA A 144 0.23 0.78 -18.49
C ALA A 144 0.54 1.09 -17.02
N GLY A 145 -0.24 1.98 -16.35
CA GLY A 145 -0.11 2.26 -14.92
C GLY A 145 -0.43 1.04 -14.04
N CYS A 146 -1.47 0.31 -14.38
CA CYS A 146 -1.85 -0.92 -13.68
C CYS A 146 -0.95 -2.14 -14.05
N LEU A 147 -0.07 -2.02 -15.03
CA LEU A 147 0.93 -3.04 -15.38
C LEU A 147 2.32 -2.70 -14.82
N THR A 148 2.42 -1.79 -13.86
CA THR A 148 3.65 -1.54 -13.12
C THR A 148 3.93 -2.64 -12.10
N ALA A 149 5.20 -2.83 -11.78
CA ALA A 149 5.62 -3.95 -10.94
C ALA A 149 5.06 -3.85 -9.52
N ASN A 150 5.00 -2.65 -8.96
CA ASN A 150 4.52 -2.43 -7.60
C ASN A 150 3.02 -2.70 -7.47
N PHE A 151 2.21 -2.15 -8.38
CA PHE A 151 0.77 -2.39 -8.39
C PHE A 151 0.45 -3.89 -8.50
N LEU A 152 1.13 -4.62 -9.41
CA LEU A 152 0.89 -6.06 -9.58
C LEU A 152 1.39 -6.88 -8.37
N SER A 153 2.47 -6.43 -7.71
CA SER A 153 3.00 -7.07 -6.51
C SER A 153 2.07 -6.92 -5.29
N GLY A 154 1.38 -5.79 -5.18
CA GLY A 154 0.43 -5.49 -4.10
C GLY A 154 -1.00 -5.94 -4.37
N LEU A 155 -1.30 -6.44 -5.58
CA LEU A 155 -2.68 -6.71 -5.98
C LEU A 155 -3.36 -7.77 -5.12
N GLY A 156 -4.50 -7.41 -4.54
CA GLY A 156 -5.32 -8.32 -3.74
C GLY A 156 -4.81 -8.56 -2.32
N ASN A 157 -3.67 -7.98 -1.92
CA ASN A 157 -3.11 -8.15 -0.60
C ASN A 157 -3.72 -7.19 0.45
N SER A 158 -3.40 -7.45 1.72
CA SER A 158 -3.85 -6.70 2.89
C SER A 158 -2.94 -5.54 3.29
N MET A 159 -1.80 -5.35 2.65
CA MET A 159 -0.81 -4.35 3.10
C MET A 159 -1.31 -2.91 3.06
N GLY A 160 -2.42 -2.65 2.35
CA GLY A 160 -3.13 -1.37 2.35
C GLY A 160 -2.49 -0.28 1.51
N ASP A 161 -1.36 -0.53 0.85
CA ASP A 161 -0.70 0.47 -0.01
C ASP A 161 -1.56 0.77 -1.23
N ASP A 162 -2.03 -0.25 -1.96
CA ASP A 162 -2.92 -0.12 -3.10
C ASP A 162 -4.30 0.43 -2.70
N THR A 163 -4.84 -0.03 -1.56
CA THR A 163 -6.13 0.44 -1.03
C THR A 163 -6.09 1.93 -0.71
N THR A 164 -5.06 2.38 0.00
CA THR A 164 -4.96 3.80 0.38
C THR A 164 -4.53 4.71 -0.77
N ALA A 165 -3.80 4.18 -1.76
CA ALA A 165 -3.50 4.89 -3.00
C ALA A 165 -4.77 5.35 -3.75
N LEU A 166 -5.87 4.60 -3.66
CA LEU A 166 -7.16 5.00 -4.25
C LEU A 166 -7.64 6.34 -3.70
N LEU A 167 -7.49 6.57 -2.40
CA LEU A 167 -7.91 7.83 -1.77
C LEU A 167 -7.02 9.00 -2.22
N ILE A 168 -5.71 8.79 -2.33
CA ILE A 168 -4.79 9.81 -2.81
C ILE A 168 -5.09 10.18 -4.27
N LEU A 169 -5.23 9.16 -5.14
CA LEU A 169 -5.56 9.35 -6.55
C LEU A 169 -6.94 9.98 -6.74
N ALA A 170 -7.93 9.62 -5.91
CA ALA A 170 -9.25 10.27 -5.92
C ALA A 170 -9.14 11.76 -5.54
N GLY A 171 -8.31 12.12 -4.56
CA GLY A 171 -7.99 13.50 -4.23
C GLY A 171 -7.40 14.26 -5.43
N VAL A 172 -6.46 13.66 -6.16
CA VAL A 172 -5.90 14.21 -7.40
C VAL A 172 -6.99 14.40 -8.47
N VAL A 173 -7.89 13.42 -8.65
CA VAL A 173 -9.02 13.54 -9.59
C VAL A 173 -9.93 14.72 -9.23
N VAL A 174 -10.27 14.88 -7.95
CA VAL A 174 -11.12 16.00 -7.49
C VAL A 174 -10.45 17.35 -7.77
N ALA A 175 -9.15 17.49 -7.49
CA ALA A 175 -8.38 18.69 -7.78
C ALA A 175 -8.38 19.01 -9.28
N LEU A 176 -8.05 18.05 -10.13
CA LEU A 176 -7.95 18.23 -11.56
C LEU A 176 -9.30 18.51 -12.23
N LYS A 177 -10.38 17.84 -11.82
CA LYS A 177 -11.74 18.11 -12.33
C LYS A 177 -12.22 19.53 -12.02
N ASN A 178 -11.72 20.11 -10.96
CA ASN A 178 -12.11 21.45 -10.51
C ASN A 178 -11.05 22.52 -10.83
N TRP A 179 -10.01 22.16 -11.60
CA TRP A 179 -8.82 22.98 -11.83
C TRP A 179 -9.13 24.44 -12.15
N GLU A 180 -10.00 24.70 -13.14
CA GLU A 180 -10.31 26.04 -13.63
C GLU A 180 -10.98 26.97 -12.59
N ARG A 181 -11.45 26.40 -11.48
CA ARG A 181 -12.16 27.16 -10.44
C ARG A 181 -11.40 27.28 -9.12
N LEU A 182 -10.30 26.55 -8.91
CA LEU A 182 -9.63 26.47 -7.61
C LEU A 182 -9.19 27.84 -7.06
N ALA A 183 -8.82 28.77 -7.93
CA ALA A 183 -8.44 30.13 -7.52
C ALA A 183 -9.63 31.06 -7.22
N ARG A 184 -10.87 30.68 -7.54
CA ARG A 184 -12.05 31.52 -7.32
C ARG A 184 -12.36 31.62 -5.82
N LEU A 185 -12.88 32.79 -5.40
CA LEU A 185 -13.39 33.02 -4.04
C LEU A 185 -14.88 32.62 -3.98
N SER A 186 -15.16 31.34 -4.18
CA SER A 186 -16.53 30.80 -4.17
C SER A 186 -16.61 29.53 -3.35
N LEU A 187 -17.76 29.29 -2.71
CA LEU A 187 -17.97 28.09 -1.90
C LEU A 187 -17.69 26.79 -2.67
N PRO A 188 -18.13 26.61 -3.95
CA PRO A 188 -17.79 25.40 -4.69
C PRO A 188 -16.29 25.21 -4.93
N ALA A 189 -15.51 26.28 -5.05
CA ALA A 189 -14.07 26.20 -5.18
C ALA A 189 -13.39 25.75 -3.87
N VAL A 190 -13.79 26.37 -2.76
CA VAL A 190 -13.31 25.99 -1.40
C VAL A 190 -13.64 24.53 -1.12
N VAL A 191 -14.91 24.12 -1.33
CA VAL A 191 -15.33 22.73 -1.14
C VAL A 191 -14.52 21.76 -1.99
N ALA A 192 -14.24 22.09 -3.24
CA ALA A 192 -13.43 21.21 -4.11
C ALA A 192 -12.00 21.04 -3.61
N VAL A 193 -11.36 22.12 -3.13
CA VAL A 193 -9.99 22.05 -2.58
C VAL A 193 -9.97 21.26 -1.27
N VAL A 194 -10.90 21.59 -0.35
CA VAL A 194 -11.01 20.90 0.94
C VAL A 194 -11.35 19.41 0.75
N ALA A 195 -12.27 19.07 -0.17
CA ALA A 195 -12.63 17.68 -0.46
C ALA A 195 -11.46 16.89 -1.06
N SER A 196 -10.65 17.53 -1.95
CA SER A 196 -9.42 16.92 -2.43
C SER A 196 -8.45 16.62 -1.29
N GLY A 197 -8.23 17.59 -0.39
CA GLY A 197 -7.39 17.40 0.79
C GLY A 197 -7.96 16.36 1.76
N LEU A 198 -9.26 16.35 1.98
CA LEU A 198 -9.93 15.40 2.86
C LEU A 198 -9.71 13.96 2.41
N LEU A 199 -9.86 13.66 1.11
CA LEU A 199 -9.59 12.33 0.56
C LEU A 199 -8.14 11.92 0.81
N VAL A 200 -7.18 12.80 0.55
CA VAL A 200 -5.77 12.54 0.81
C VAL A 200 -5.50 12.34 2.30
N GLY A 201 -6.13 13.13 3.14
CA GLY A 201 -6.05 13.03 4.60
C GLY A 201 -6.64 11.73 5.14
N LEU A 202 -7.77 11.26 4.61
CA LEU A 202 -8.33 9.94 4.94
C LEU A 202 -7.30 8.84 4.68
N GLY A 203 -6.64 8.86 3.51
CA GLY A 203 -5.58 7.90 3.18
C GLY A 203 -4.37 7.99 4.13
N ALA A 204 -3.96 9.20 4.51
CA ALA A 204 -2.85 9.41 5.43
C ALA A 204 -3.18 8.99 6.87
N GLY A 205 -4.42 9.17 7.33
CA GLY A 205 -4.87 8.73 8.66
C GLY A 205 -5.05 7.21 8.75
N LEU A 206 -5.40 6.54 7.64
CA LEU A 206 -5.44 5.08 7.56
C LEU A 206 -4.02 4.48 7.56
N LYS A 207 -3.09 5.10 6.84
CA LYS A 207 -1.71 4.65 6.73
C LYS A 207 -0.77 5.86 6.68
N LEU A 208 0.01 6.06 7.74
CA LEU A 208 0.85 7.24 7.94
C LEU A 208 1.87 7.47 6.81
N THR A 209 2.28 6.42 6.12
CA THR A 209 3.20 6.50 4.98
C THR A 209 2.69 7.40 3.85
N ASN A 210 1.37 7.57 3.73
CA ASN A 210 0.76 8.47 2.74
C ASN A 210 0.93 9.97 3.08
N GLY A 211 1.40 10.32 4.27
CA GLY A 211 1.70 11.70 4.64
C GLY A 211 2.67 12.40 3.68
N ILE A 212 3.59 11.65 3.07
CA ILE A 212 4.52 12.18 2.05
C ILE A 212 3.76 12.69 0.81
N TYR A 213 2.68 12.02 0.40
CA TYR A 213 1.87 12.43 -0.74
C TYR A 213 1.00 13.63 -0.43
N ALA A 214 0.52 13.74 0.81
CA ALA A 214 -0.18 14.94 1.27
C ALA A 214 0.75 16.16 1.19
N ALA A 215 1.98 16.06 1.67
CA ALA A 215 2.99 17.10 1.58
C ALA A 215 3.36 17.43 0.12
N ALA A 216 3.58 16.40 -0.71
CA ALA A 216 3.90 16.57 -2.12
C ALA A 216 2.80 17.31 -2.90
N LEU A 217 1.53 16.95 -2.69
CA LEU A 217 0.39 17.63 -3.32
C LEU A 217 0.22 19.06 -2.81
N CYS A 218 0.39 19.28 -1.49
CA CYS A 218 0.33 20.61 -0.89
C CYS A 218 1.34 21.56 -1.57
N LEU A 219 2.57 21.12 -1.75
CA LEU A 219 3.62 21.89 -2.45
C LEU A 219 3.34 22.01 -3.95
N SER A 220 2.76 20.99 -4.57
CA SER A 220 2.42 21.03 -6.00
C SER A 220 1.38 22.09 -6.34
N PHE A 221 0.49 22.45 -5.43
CA PHE A 221 -0.45 23.55 -5.62
C PHE A 221 0.21 24.94 -5.70
N LEU A 222 1.45 25.09 -5.21
CA LEU A 222 2.16 26.38 -5.27
C LEU A 222 2.54 26.80 -6.69
N ILE A 223 2.47 25.91 -7.69
CA ILE A 223 2.67 26.24 -9.10
C ILE A 223 1.37 26.59 -9.84
N TYR A 224 0.22 26.54 -9.15
CA TYR A 224 -1.07 26.85 -9.78
C TYR A 224 -1.03 28.22 -10.50
N PRO A 225 -1.60 28.36 -11.72
CA PRO A 225 -1.49 29.58 -12.53
C PRO A 225 -2.37 30.70 -11.97
N SER A 226 -1.95 31.33 -10.89
CA SER A 226 -2.65 32.44 -10.23
C SER A 226 -1.67 33.30 -9.43
N THR A 227 -2.20 34.29 -8.70
CA THR A 227 -1.41 35.12 -7.78
C THR A 227 -0.80 34.30 -6.65
N PHE A 228 0.29 34.77 -6.07
CA PHE A 228 0.95 34.11 -4.93
C PHE A 228 -0.02 33.81 -3.78
N PHE A 229 -0.83 34.80 -3.39
CA PHE A 229 -1.83 34.62 -2.33
C PHE A 229 -2.89 33.55 -2.66
N ALA A 230 -3.33 33.47 -3.92
CA ALA A 230 -4.25 32.42 -4.34
C ALA A 230 -3.62 31.02 -4.24
N ARG A 231 -2.35 30.87 -4.64
CA ARG A 231 -1.59 29.61 -4.52
C ARG A 231 -1.45 29.17 -3.06
N VAL A 232 -1.03 30.09 -2.19
CA VAL A 232 -0.90 29.81 -0.75
C VAL A 232 -2.24 29.44 -0.14
N ARG A 233 -3.31 30.16 -0.50
CA ARG A 233 -4.67 29.85 -0.05
C ARG A 233 -5.13 28.44 -0.50
N ILE A 234 -4.91 28.08 -1.77
CA ILE A 234 -5.28 26.74 -2.28
C ILE A 234 -4.51 25.68 -1.49
N SER A 235 -3.19 25.83 -1.35
CA SER A 235 -2.34 24.91 -0.59
C SER A 235 -2.78 24.82 0.88
N PHE A 236 -3.11 25.94 1.51
CA PHE A 236 -3.60 25.99 2.89
C PHE A 236 -4.96 25.28 3.06
N LEU A 237 -5.94 25.60 2.21
CA LEU A 237 -7.25 24.94 2.24
C LEU A 237 -7.17 23.44 1.97
N PHE A 238 -6.28 23.03 1.06
CA PHE A 238 -5.97 21.62 0.86
C PHE A 238 -5.41 21.00 2.14
N GLY A 239 -4.45 21.65 2.80
CA GLY A 239 -3.89 21.22 4.08
C GLY A 239 -4.94 21.10 5.19
N VAL A 240 -5.89 22.04 5.28
CA VAL A 240 -7.04 21.95 6.20
C VAL A 240 -7.88 20.70 5.90
N GLY A 241 -8.15 20.43 4.62
CA GLY A 241 -8.82 19.19 4.21
C GLY A 241 -8.03 17.94 4.62
N VAL A 242 -6.71 17.93 4.41
CA VAL A 242 -5.83 16.82 4.82
C VAL A 242 -5.92 16.58 6.33
N LEU A 243 -5.79 17.63 7.14
CA LEU A 243 -5.90 17.50 8.60
C LEU A 243 -7.29 16.98 9.03
N GLY A 244 -8.35 17.46 8.38
CA GLY A 244 -9.71 16.97 8.62
C GLY A 244 -9.88 15.48 8.30
N GLY A 245 -9.42 15.04 7.12
CA GLY A 245 -9.48 13.63 6.72
C GLY A 245 -8.60 12.74 7.61
N PHE A 246 -7.40 13.21 7.94
CA PHE A 246 -6.51 12.54 8.87
C PHE A 246 -7.14 12.36 10.26
N ALA A 247 -7.80 13.40 10.78
CA ALA A 247 -8.48 13.33 12.07
C ALA A 247 -9.65 12.32 12.04
N VAL A 248 -10.37 12.20 10.93
CA VAL A 248 -11.49 11.25 10.79
C VAL A 248 -11.01 9.80 10.88
N THR A 249 -9.93 9.43 10.20
CA THR A 249 -9.48 8.03 10.13
C THR A 249 -8.36 7.69 11.11
N GLY A 250 -7.57 8.66 11.54
CA GLY A 250 -6.45 8.47 12.47
C GLY A 250 -6.68 9.03 13.87
N GLY A 251 -7.52 10.08 14.00
CA GLY A 251 -7.62 10.86 15.24
C GLY A 251 -8.11 10.06 16.45
N TYR A 252 -9.11 9.19 16.27
CA TYR A 252 -9.59 8.30 17.33
C TYR A 252 -8.45 7.40 17.86
N TRP A 253 -7.71 6.78 16.94
CA TRP A 253 -6.62 5.89 17.30
C TRP A 253 -5.49 6.64 18.00
N MET A 254 -5.12 7.82 17.49
CA MET A 254 -4.11 8.69 18.12
C MET A 254 -4.51 9.09 19.53
N PHE A 255 -5.79 9.43 19.77
CA PHE A 255 -6.29 9.73 21.09
C PHE A 255 -6.21 8.50 22.02
N HIS A 256 -6.53 7.32 21.51
CA HIS A 256 -6.44 6.08 22.25
C HIS A 256 -4.98 5.75 22.64
N MET A 257 -4.05 5.86 21.69
CA MET A 257 -2.61 5.66 21.94
C MET A 257 -2.05 6.70 22.91
N TRP A 258 -2.49 7.95 22.79
CA TRP A 258 -2.10 8.98 23.76
C TRP A 258 -2.56 8.65 25.17
N ARG A 259 -3.80 8.16 25.31
CA ARG A 259 -4.33 7.75 26.63
C ARG A 259 -3.58 6.57 27.25
N LEU A 260 -3.17 5.60 26.43
CA LEU A 260 -2.49 4.39 26.89
C LEU A 260 -0.98 4.61 27.13
N PHE A 261 -0.33 5.36 26.26
CA PHE A 261 1.12 5.43 26.20
C PHE A 261 1.70 6.85 26.30
N GLY A 262 0.88 7.89 26.41
CA GLY A 262 1.33 9.28 26.38
C GLY A 262 1.88 9.73 25.02
N ASN A 263 1.79 8.89 24.01
CA ASN A 263 2.28 9.12 22.65
C ASN A 263 1.15 8.91 21.65
N PRO A 264 0.64 9.96 20.97
CA PRO A 264 -0.46 9.83 20.03
C PRO A 264 -0.10 9.04 18.77
N LEU A 265 1.18 8.92 18.45
CA LEU A 265 1.72 8.20 17.28
C LEU A 265 2.42 6.90 17.68
N TYR A 266 2.18 6.43 18.91
CA TYR A 266 2.80 5.20 19.41
C TYR A 266 2.58 4.02 18.43
N PRO A 267 3.62 3.21 18.16
CA PRO A 267 4.96 3.17 18.76
C PRO A 267 6.00 4.12 18.09
N GLN A 268 5.61 4.87 17.06
CA GLN A 268 6.51 5.79 16.37
C GLN A 268 6.77 7.06 17.19
N PHE A 269 7.81 7.81 16.78
CA PHE A 269 8.17 9.10 17.38
C PHE A 269 8.47 9.05 18.90
N SER A 270 9.01 7.92 19.39
CA SER A 270 9.36 7.75 20.82
C SER A 270 10.38 8.78 21.31
N SER A 271 11.21 9.35 20.43
CA SER A 271 12.12 10.44 20.76
C SER A 271 11.42 11.77 21.07
N MET A 272 10.23 12.00 20.44
CA MET A 272 9.43 13.22 20.69
C MET A 272 8.43 13.03 21.83
N PHE A 273 7.92 11.81 21.98
CA PHE A 273 6.95 11.41 23.00
C PHE A 273 7.53 10.23 23.79
N PRO A 274 8.41 10.48 24.78
CA PRO A 274 9.01 9.41 25.57
C PRO A 274 7.96 8.54 26.25
N ASN A 275 8.12 7.23 26.13
CA ASN A 275 7.26 6.25 26.77
C ASN A 275 8.13 5.27 27.55
N PRO A 276 7.84 4.99 28.83
CA PRO A 276 8.65 4.08 29.63
C PRO A 276 8.60 2.61 29.18
N MET A 277 7.63 2.24 28.32
CA MET A 277 7.51 0.90 27.74
C MET A 277 8.43 0.69 26.54
N THR A 278 9.01 1.75 25.99
CA THR A 278 9.92 1.73 24.85
C THR A 278 11.21 2.45 25.19
N GLU A 279 12.35 1.94 24.73
CA GLU A 279 13.64 2.63 24.85
C GLU A 279 13.57 4.02 24.20
N PRO A 280 14.14 5.06 24.86
CA PRO A 280 14.26 6.38 24.25
C PRO A 280 15.07 6.28 22.96
N GLY A 281 14.48 6.70 21.84
CA GLY A 281 15.13 6.63 20.54
C GLY A 281 14.89 5.33 19.77
N ALA A 282 14.08 4.41 20.27
CA ALA A 282 13.62 3.27 19.48
C ALA A 282 12.96 3.77 18.19
N ILE A 283 13.52 3.37 17.06
CA ILE A 283 13.05 3.77 15.73
C ILE A 283 12.23 2.61 15.15
N VAL A 284 10.93 2.83 15.00
CA VAL A 284 10.02 1.86 14.36
C VAL A 284 9.94 2.12 12.84
N THR A 285 10.98 2.70 12.26
CA THR A 285 11.09 2.94 10.81
C THR A 285 12.26 2.15 10.26
N ASP A 286 12.01 1.49 9.13
CA ASP A 286 13.02 0.71 8.45
C ASP A 286 13.95 1.61 7.63
N VAL A 287 14.97 2.15 8.30
CA VAL A 287 15.96 3.07 7.69
C VAL A 287 17.01 2.37 6.83
N GLN A 288 17.04 1.04 6.81
CA GLN A 288 18.03 0.27 6.04
C GLN A 288 17.91 0.50 4.53
N TYR A 289 16.70 0.83 4.06
CA TYR A 289 16.40 1.06 2.64
C TYR A 289 16.71 2.48 2.16
N VAL A 290 16.97 3.42 3.06
CA VAL A 290 17.23 4.82 2.70
C VAL A 290 18.62 4.96 2.07
N PRO A 291 18.80 5.75 0.98
CA PRO A 291 20.10 5.95 0.36
C PRO A 291 21.08 6.67 1.29
N ARG A 292 22.33 6.21 1.29
CA ARG A 292 23.36 6.61 2.27
C ARG A 292 24.15 7.86 1.90
N GLY A 293 23.86 8.50 0.77
CA GLY A 293 24.61 9.68 0.36
C GLY A 293 24.07 10.32 -0.91
N LEU A 294 24.62 11.50 -1.25
CA LEU A 294 24.14 12.28 -2.41
C LEU A 294 24.26 11.53 -3.74
N LEU A 295 25.36 10.80 -3.95
CA LEU A 295 25.55 10.00 -5.17
C LEU A 295 24.52 8.88 -5.28
N GLU A 296 24.27 8.14 -4.19
CA GLU A 296 23.21 7.12 -4.18
C GLU A 296 21.85 7.75 -4.49
N MET A 297 21.51 8.88 -3.88
CA MET A 297 20.26 9.58 -4.16
C MET A 297 20.13 9.98 -5.62
N LEU A 298 21.20 10.47 -6.23
CA LEU A 298 21.21 10.89 -7.62
C LEU A 298 21.00 9.72 -8.59
N PHE A 299 21.58 8.57 -8.28
CA PHE A 299 21.48 7.36 -9.10
C PHE A 299 20.42 6.38 -8.58
N TRP A 300 19.58 6.78 -7.61
CA TRP A 300 18.62 5.90 -6.95
C TRP A 300 17.69 5.16 -7.92
N PRO A 301 17.09 5.80 -8.97
CA PRO A 301 16.25 5.09 -9.93
C PRO A 301 16.95 3.92 -10.64
N PHE A 302 18.26 4.03 -10.87
CA PHE A 302 19.06 2.95 -11.49
C PHE A 302 19.44 1.88 -10.47
N LEU A 303 19.80 2.29 -9.25
CA LEU A 303 20.23 1.36 -8.20
C LEU A 303 19.09 0.44 -7.76
N ILE A 304 17.88 0.97 -7.59
CA ILE A 304 16.70 0.17 -7.23
C ILE A 304 16.24 -0.75 -8.37
N THR A 305 16.56 -0.40 -9.62
CA THR A 305 16.29 -1.23 -10.79
C THR A 305 17.32 -2.36 -10.91
N ALA A 306 18.58 -2.07 -10.64
CA ALA A 306 19.65 -3.05 -10.70
C ALA A 306 19.60 -4.04 -9.52
N ASN A 307 19.17 -3.59 -8.35
CA ASN A 307 19.04 -4.40 -7.14
C ASN A 307 17.81 -3.96 -6.32
N SER A 308 16.71 -4.66 -6.48
CA SER A 308 15.45 -4.36 -5.78
C SER A 308 15.51 -4.62 -4.27
N HIS A 309 16.46 -5.46 -3.79
CA HIS A 309 16.65 -5.65 -2.35
C HIS A 309 17.16 -4.39 -1.62
N ARG A 310 17.58 -3.36 -2.37
CA ARG A 310 17.86 -2.03 -1.81
C ARG A 310 16.61 -1.28 -1.34
N VAL A 311 15.42 -1.73 -1.72
CA VAL A 311 14.14 -1.06 -1.42
C VAL A 311 13.02 -2.01 -0.98
N GLY A 312 13.31 -3.30 -0.85
CA GLY A 312 12.28 -4.27 -0.45
C GLY A 312 12.82 -5.68 -0.22
N GLU A 313 11.95 -6.49 0.35
CA GLU A 313 12.23 -7.87 0.75
C GLU A 313 12.08 -8.85 -0.42
N VAL A 314 11.31 -8.48 -1.45
CA VAL A 314 11.05 -9.31 -2.62
C VAL A 314 11.77 -8.77 -3.85
N THR A 315 12.15 -9.67 -4.75
CA THR A 315 12.75 -9.28 -6.02
C THR A 315 11.69 -8.65 -6.94
N ILE A 316 11.90 -7.39 -7.30
CA ILE A 316 11.01 -6.62 -8.17
C ILE A 316 11.75 -6.25 -9.45
N HIS A 317 11.14 -6.54 -10.58
CA HIS A 317 11.70 -6.26 -11.89
C HIS A 317 10.94 -5.10 -12.54
N GLN A 318 11.58 -3.94 -12.64
CA GLN A 318 11.00 -2.75 -13.25
C GLN A 318 12.09 -1.90 -13.91
N ILE A 319 11.73 -1.19 -14.97
CA ILE A 319 12.61 -0.22 -15.67
C ILE A 319 11.95 1.15 -15.82
N ILE A 320 10.74 1.32 -15.32
CA ILE A 320 9.97 2.55 -15.52
C ILE A 320 10.63 3.76 -14.85
N TRP A 321 11.24 3.58 -13.68
CA TRP A 321 11.88 4.67 -12.94
C TRP A 321 13.12 5.24 -13.65
N PRO A 322 14.09 4.44 -14.16
CA PRO A 322 15.16 4.94 -15.01
C PRO A 322 14.64 5.67 -16.26
N LEU A 323 13.60 5.15 -16.93
CA LEU A 323 13.04 5.76 -18.14
C LEU A 323 12.48 7.17 -17.84
N VAL A 324 11.68 7.29 -16.78
CA VAL A 324 11.11 8.58 -16.35
C VAL A 324 12.22 9.53 -15.90
N TYR A 325 13.20 9.04 -15.15
CA TYR A 325 14.32 9.84 -14.66
C TYR A 325 15.16 10.42 -15.80
N VAL A 326 15.55 9.60 -16.79
CA VAL A 326 16.29 10.05 -17.96
C VAL A 326 15.47 11.07 -18.76
N ALA A 327 14.18 10.80 -19.01
CA ALA A 327 13.30 11.73 -19.70
C ALA A 327 13.18 13.08 -18.95
N LEU A 328 13.11 13.04 -17.61
CA LEU A 328 13.07 14.23 -16.77
C LEU A 328 14.39 15.03 -16.86
N CYS A 329 15.54 14.37 -16.74
CA CYS A 329 16.85 15.02 -16.89
C CYS A 329 17.00 15.68 -18.27
N CYS A 330 16.62 14.98 -19.34
CA CYS A 330 16.60 15.54 -20.69
C CYS A 330 15.67 16.76 -20.79
N ALA A 331 14.48 16.69 -20.18
CA ALA A 331 13.53 17.81 -20.18
C ALA A 331 14.10 19.03 -19.43
N ILE A 332 14.77 18.83 -18.30
CA ILE A 332 15.44 19.90 -17.54
C ILE A 332 16.56 20.54 -18.38
N VAL A 333 17.41 19.75 -19.02
CA VAL A 333 18.48 20.24 -19.89
C VAL A 333 17.91 21.06 -21.06
N VAL A 334 16.85 20.55 -21.71
CA VAL A 334 16.19 21.27 -22.81
C VAL A 334 15.54 22.56 -22.31
N PHE A 335 14.91 22.55 -21.16
CA PHE A 335 14.33 23.73 -20.52
C PHE A 335 15.41 24.82 -20.28
N ILE A 336 16.52 24.46 -19.65
CA ILE A 336 17.64 25.38 -19.38
C ILE A 336 18.20 25.92 -20.69
N LYS A 337 18.47 25.05 -21.69
CA LYS A 337 18.99 25.47 -23.00
C LYS A 337 18.05 26.47 -23.68
N ARG A 338 16.74 26.21 -23.72
CA ARG A 338 15.75 27.10 -24.35
C ARG A 338 15.68 28.46 -23.64
N ARG A 339 15.77 28.48 -22.31
CA ARG A 339 15.84 29.71 -21.52
C ARG A 339 17.08 30.55 -21.85
N LEU A 340 18.23 29.90 -21.98
CA LEU A 340 19.50 30.59 -22.29
C LEU A 340 19.57 31.08 -23.73
N THR A 341 18.94 30.36 -24.67
CA THR A 341 18.99 30.72 -26.10
C THR A 341 17.82 31.59 -26.58
N GLY A 342 16.86 31.92 -25.72
CA GLY A 342 15.68 32.71 -26.06
C GLY A 342 14.73 32.02 -27.05
N VAL A 343 14.90 30.72 -27.29
CA VAL A 343 14.01 29.94 -28.17
C VAL A 343 12.65 29.81 -27.52
N ARG A 344 11.56 30.06 -28.29
CA ARG A 344 10.18 29.95 -27.80
C ARG A 344 9.93 28.57 -27.17
N GLU A 345 9.54 28.56 -25.92
CA GLU A 345 9.32 27.35 -25.17
C GLU A 345 8.05 26.59 -25.64
N ARG A 346 8.13 25.27 -25.71
CA ARG A 346 6.96 24.44 -25.58
C ARG A 346 6.55 24.48 -24.09
N SER A 347 5.40 25.07 -23.81
CA SER A 347 4.90 25.10 -22.44
C SER A 347 4.07 23.85 -22.14
N LEU A 348 4.33 23.24 -21.01
CA LEU A 348 3.42 22.27 -20.43
C LEU A 348 2.19 23.00 -19.88
N ALA A 349 1.01 22.40 -20.02
CA ALA A 349 -0.19 22.92 -19.36
C ALA A 349 0.00 22.85 -17.82
N PRO A 350 -0.61 23.77 -17.05
CA PRO A 350 -0.44 23.78 -15.59
C PRO A 350 -0.81 22.45 -14.91
N GLN A 351 -1.85 21.76 -15.39
CA GLN A 351 -2.26 20.45 -14.90
C GLN A 351 -1.18 19.38 -15.15
N GLN A 352 -0.50 19.47 -16.30
CA GLN A 352 0.60 18.58 -16.66
C GLN A 352 1.80 18.79 -15.74
N LEU A 353 2.15 20.04 -15.50
CA LEU A 353 3.24 20.38 -14.58
C LEU A 353 2.91 19.99 -13.13
N PHE A 354 1.64 20.12 -12.71
CA PHE A 354 1.17 19.69 -11.40
C PHE A 354 1.40 18.18 -11.17
N ILE A 355 1.06 17.34 -12.14
CA ILE A 355 1.28 15.88 -12.04
C ILE A 355 2.78 15.56 -12.03
N ILE A 356 3.58 16.19 -12.91
CA ILE A 356 5.03 15.98 -12.93
C ILE A 356 5.64 16.35 -11.57
N LEU A 357 5.27 17.49 -11.01
CA LEU A 357 5.80 17.95 -9.73
C LEU A 357 5.35 17.05 -8.57
N PHE A 358 4.09 16.62 -8.58
CA PHE A 358 3.57 15.68 -7.59
C PHE A 358 4.37 14.37 -7.58
N VAL A 359 4.62 13.76 -8.75
CA VAL A 359 5.41 12.53 -8.87
C VAL A 359 6.87 12.77 -8.43
N CYS A 360 7.49 13.88 -8.85
CA CYS A 360 8.87 14.21 -8.46
C CYS A 360 9.02 14.43 -6.95
N LEU A 361 8.13 15.24 -6.34
CA LEU A 361 8.17 15.50 -4.90
C LEU A 361 7.84 14.24 -4.11
N GLY A 362 6.83 13.48 -4.55
CA GLY A 362 6.48 12.21 -3.94
C GLY A 362 7.65 11.23 -3.96
N PHE A 363 8.39 11.12 -5.07
CA PHE A 363 9.59 10.29 -5.17
C PHE A 363 10.70 10.76 -4.24
N VAL A 364 10.97 12.07 -4.18
CA VAL A 364 12.01 12.62 -3.29
C VAL A 364 11.66 12.39 -1.82
N PHE A 365 10.41 12.60 -1.43
CA PHE A 365 9.98 12.37 -0.05
C PHE A 365 10.01 10.89 0.31
N TRP A 366 9.51 10.02 -0.57
CA TRP A 366 9.61 8.57 -0.39
C TRP A 366 11.06 8.12 -0.22
N MET A 367 11.95 8.55 -1.11
CA MET A 367 13.37 8.21 -1.08
C MET A 367 14.05 8.64 0.22
N LYS A 368 13.64 9.79 0.79
CA LYS A 368 14.25 10.36 2.01
C LYS A 368 13.70 9.77 3.30
N VAL A 369 12.43 9.38 3.32
CA VAL A 369 11.75 8.99 4.55
C VAL A 369 11.71 7.48 4.73
N PHE A 370 11.48 6.71 3.66
CA PHE A 370 11.24 5.27 3.75
C PHE A 370 12.10 4.45 2.79
N SER A 371 12.10 4.78 1.51
CA SER A 371 12.61 3.98 0.40
C SER A 371 12.08 2.54 0.34
N VAL A 372 11.01 2.20 1.04
CA VAL A 372 10.34 0.90 0.94
C VAL A 372 9.50 0.87 -0.33
N TYR A 373 9.76 -0.08 -1.24
CA TYR A 373 9.23 -0.04 -2.59
C TYR A 373 7.69 -0.08 -2.64
N ARG A 374 7.05 -0.89 -1.82
CA ARG A 374 5.58 -0.97 -1.80
C ARG A 374 4.89 0.37 -1.54
N TYR A 375 5.52 1.28 -0.78
CA TYR A 375 4.96 2.59 -0.47
C TYR A 375 4.93 3.56 -1.64
N ILE A 376 5.64 3.28 -2.76
CA ILE A 376 5.70 4.19 -3.92
C ILE A 376 4.56 3.98 -4.93
N VAL A 377 3.68 2.98 -4.73
CA VAL A 377 2.64 2.59 -5.70
C VAL A 377 1.80 3.77 -6.18
N THR A 378 1.40 4.67 -5.28
CA THR A 378 0.58 5.85 -5.60
C THR A 378 1.13 6.70 -6.75
N ILE A 379 2.45 6.90 -6.79
CA ILE A 379 3.09 7.70 -7.85
C ILE A 379 3.65 6.83 -8.96
N GLU A 380 3.94 5.56 -8.73
CA GLU A 380 4.41 4.66 -9.77
C GLU A 380 3.35 4.43 -10.84
N VAL A 381 2.09 4.27 -10.47
CA VAL A 381 0.98 4.12 -11.43
C VAL A 381 0.75 5.38 -12.29
N LEU A 382 1.26 6.55 -11.88
CA LEU A 382 1.24 7.80 -12.67
C LEU A 382 2.43 7.94 -13.62
N THR A 383 3.44 7.08 -13.52
CA THR A 383 4.67 7.19 -14.34
C THR A 383 4.42 7.08 -15.85
N PRO A 384 3.46 6.28 -16.38
CA PRO A 384 3.16 6.29 -17.80
C PRO A 384 2.62 7.65 -18.30
N ILE A 385 1.78 8.30 -17.49
CA ILE A 385 1.29 9.66 -17.78
C ILE A 385 2.47 10.63 -17.80
N MET A 386 3.31 10.62 -16.76
CA MET A 386 4.48 11.48 -16.67
C MET A 386 5.46 11.25 -17.83
N LEU A 387 5.76 10.01 -18.19
CA LEU A 387 6.65 9.68 -19.29
C LEU A 387 6.16 10.28 -20.61
N LEU A 388 4.88 10.13 -20.94
CA LEU A 388 4.32 10.72 -22.16
C LEU A 388 4.40 12.26 -22.13
N LEU A 389 4.10 12.91 -21.00
CA LEU A 389 4.22 14.36 -20.85
C LEU A 389 5.64 14.87 -21.11
N LEU A 390 6.63 14.19 -20.52
CA LEU A 390 8.04 14.53 -20.72
C LEU A 390 8.47 14.35 -22.17
N LEU A 391 8.07 13.25 -22.81
CA LEU A 391 8.36 13.01 -24.22
C LEU A 391 7.68 14.04 -25.14
N GLN A 392 6.44 14.44 -24.87
CA GLN A 392 5.75 15.52 -25.61
C GLN A 392 6.41 16.88 -25.42
N TYR A 393 7.03 17.13 -24.27
CA TYR A 393 7.85 18.32 -24.06
C TYR A 393 9.14 18.29 -24.88
N LEU A 394 9.80 17.13 -24.97
CA LEU A 394 11.09 16.96 -25.64
C LEU A 394 10.98 16.94 -27.17
N MET A 395 9.94 16.34 -27.73
CA MET A 395 9.81 16.08 -29.16
C MET A 395 8.39 16.29 -29.67
N PRO A 396 8.18 16.39 -31.04
CA PRO A 396 6.85 16.51 -31.64
C PRO A 396 5.90 15.37 -31.20
N GLU A 397 4.59 15.65 -31.24
CA GLU A 397 3.57 14.77 -30.69
C GLU A 397 3.58 13.35 -31.26
N ARG A 398 3.70 13.18 -32.59
CA ARG A 398 3.72 11.87 -33.23
C ARG A 398 4.91 11.00 -32.80
N PRO A 399 6.18 11.46 -32.87
CA PRO A 399 7.32 10.69 -32.36
C PRO A 399 7.26 10.48 -30.85
N ALA A 400 6.79 11.46 -30.05
CA ALA A 400 6.61 11.31 -28.61
C ALA A 400 5.67 10.15 -28.26
N ARG A 401 4.53 10.06 -28.94
CA ARG A 401 3.57 8.96 -28.74
C ARG A 401 4.14 7.61 -29.16
N ARG A 402 4.83 7.53 -30.31
CA ARG A 402 5.48 6.28 -30.75
C ARG A 402 6.52 5.82 -29.73
N MET A 403 7.36 6.74 -29.27
CA MET A 403 8.38 6.45 -28.26
C MET A 403 7.74 6.00 -26.95
N ALA A 404 6.69 6.70 -26.46
CA ALA A 404 5.97 6.30 -25.26
C ALA A 404 5.38 4.89 -25.38
N VAL A 405 4.73 4.57 -26.50
CA VAL A 405 4.17 3.22 -26.73
C VAL A 405 5.28 2.16 -26.67
N ILE A 406 6.42 2.40 -27.32
CA ILE A 406 7.54 1.44 -27.31
C ILE A 406 8.09 1.28 -25.89
N LEU A 407 8.40 2.40 -25.20
CA LEU A 407 9.00 2.35 -23.86
C LEU A 407 8.06 1.72 -22.82
N LEU A 408 6.76 2.07 -22.86
CA LEU A 408 5.76 1.50 -21.96
C LEU A 408 5.49 0.02 -22.27
N ALA A 409 5.41 -0.35 -23.56
CA ALA A 409 5.27 -1.75 -23.94
C ALA A 409 6.49 -2.58 -23.47
N VAL A 410 7.70 -2.05 -23.64
CA VAL A 410 8.94 -2.71 -23.15
C VAL A 410 8.91 -2.80 -21.62
N ALA A 411 8.54 -1.73 -20.91
CA ALA A 411 8.47 -1.74 -19.45
C ALA A 411 7.43 -2.76 -18.93
N SER A 412 6.23 -2.78 -19.52
CA SER A 412 5.17 -3.75 -19.13
C SER A 412 5.56 -5.19 -19.51
N ALA A 413 6.18 -5.40 -20.68
CA ALA A 413 6.68 -6.71 -21.09
C ALA A 413 7.80 -7.22 -20.18
N PHE A 414 8.67 -6.31 -19.72
CA PHE A 414 9.72 -6.63 -18.77
C PHE A 414 9.15 -7.15 -17.44
N VAL A 415 8.13 -6.46 -16.91
CA VAL A 415 7.42 -6.90 -15.70
C VAL A 415 6.72 -8.25 -15.94
N ALA A 416 6.03 -8.40 -17.07
CA ALA A 416 5.29 -9.62 -17.39
C ALA A 416 6.21 -10.82 -17.60
N ALA A 417 7.37 -10.63 -18.25
CA ALA A 417 8.33 -11.71 -18.56
C ALA A 417 9.11 -12.19 -17.33
N LEU A 418 9.48 -11.26 -16.43
CA LEU A 418 10.27 -11.58 -15.24
C LEU A 418 9.38 -11.86 -14.01
N GLY A 419 8.11 -11.56 -14.12
CA GLY A 419 7.10 -11.72 -13.09
C GLY A 419 7.13 -10.59 -12.05
N ALA A 420 5.94 -10.16 -11.64
CA ALA A 420 5.77 -9.39 -10.42
C ALA A 420 5.70 -10.38 -9.26
N ARG A 421 6.76 -10.49 -8.48
CA ARG A 421 6.71 -11.30 -7.26
C ARG A 421 5.80 -10.61 -6.26
N THR A 422 4.83 -11.36 -5.78
CA THR A 422 3.90 -10.91 -4.74
C THR A 422 4.49 -11.11 -3.36
N LEU A 423 3.99 -10.35 -2.40
CA LEU A 423 4.48 -10.34 -1.01
C LEU A 423 3.99 -11.52 -0.16
N GLY A 424 3.53 -12.58 -0.77
CA GLY A 424 3.09 -13.82 -0.16
C GLY A 424 1.68 -14.18 -0.60
N HIS A 425 1.56 -15.31 -1.32
CA HIS A 425 0.29 -15.93 -1.65
C HIS A 425 0.42 -17.42 -1.43
N GLU A 426 -0.66 -18.02 -0.95
CA GLU A 426 -0.78 -19.45 -0.69
C GLU A 426 -2.01 -20.01 -1.42
N GLU A 427 -2.18 -21.32 -1.37
CA GLU A 427 -3.38 -21.96 -1.87
C GLU A 427 -4.62 -21.50 -1.09
N TRP A 428 -5.76 -21.40 -1.79
CA TRP A 428 -7.01 -21.02 -1.17
C TRP A 428 -7.49 -22.09 -0.20
N ALA A 429 -7.78 -21.67 1.03
CA ALA A 429 -8.44 -22.46 2.04
C ALA A 429 -9.73 -21.75 2.50
N ASP A 430 -10.68 -22.50 3.02
CA ASP A 430 -11.93 -21.95 3.56
C ASP A 430 -12.29 -22.66 4.87
N PRO A 431 -12.23 -21.96 6.02
CA PRO A 431 -11.83 -20.57 6.20
C PRO A 431 -10.33 -20.35 5.95
N LEU A 432 -9.97 -19.14 5.51
CA LEU A 432 -8.60 -18.79 5.12
C LEU A 432 -7.58 -18.97 6.26
N TYR A 433 -7.95 -18.57 7.47
CA TYR A 433 -7.13 -18.70 8.67
C TYR A 433 -7.87 -19.56 9.68
N HIS A 434 -7.48 -20.82 9.79
CA HIS A 434 -8.00 -21.74 10.78
C HIS A 434 -6.86 -22.42 11.52
N ALA A 435 -7.00 -22.55 12.83
CA ALA A 435 -6.11 -23.32 13.67
C ALA A 435 -6.93 -24.06 14.72
N GLU A 436 -6.59 -25.30 14.94
CA GLU A 436 -7.07 -26.07 16.09
C GLU A 436 -6.24 -25.67 17.30
N VAL A 437 -6.90 -25.06 18.28
CA VAL A 437 -6.26 -24.63 19.52
C VAL A 437 -6.68 -25.53 20.69
N PRO A 438 -5.81 -25.76 21.67
CA PRO A 438 -6.15 -26.59 22.83
C PRO A 438 -7.25 -25.94 23.64
N THR A 439 -8.12 -26.77 24.21
CA THR A 439 -9.13 -26.31 25.16
C THR A 439 -8.48 -25.97 26.50
N LEU A 440 -8.67 -24.71 26.91
CA LEU A 440 -8.11 -24.20 28.17
C LEU A 440 -9.11 -24.36 29.31
N SER A 441 -8.63 -24.83 30.48
CA SER A 441 -9.48 -25.03 31.64
C SER A 441 -9.92 -23.73 32.33
N GLN A 442 -9.13 -22.67 32.22
CA GLN A 442 -9.37 -21.36 32.85
C GLN A 442 -8.99 -20.23 31.91
N PRO A 443 -9.69 -20.05 30.78
CA PRO A 443 -9.28 -19.09 29.76
C PRO A 443 -9.19 -17.65 30.27
N GLU A 444 -10.08 -17.23 31.16
CA GLU A 444 -10.13 -15.91 31.79
C GLU A 444 -8.92 -15.59 32.67
N ARG A 445 -8.24 -16.63 33.17
CA ARG A 445 -7.04 -16.52 34.03
C ARG A 445 -5.75 -16.89 33.30
N THR A 446 -5.86 -17.42 32.09
CA THR A 446 -4.72 -17.90 31.29
C THR A 446 -3.95 -16.75 30.64
N THR A 447 -2.63 -16.86 30.68
CA THR A 447 -1.71 -16.00 29.92
C THR A 447 -0.88 -16.85 28.95
N VAL A 448 -0.83 -16.45 27.69
CA VAL A 448 0.00 -17.08 26.66
C VAL A 448 1.17 -16.16 26.32
N VAL A 449 2.38 -16.65 26.55
CA VAL A 449 3.63 -15.95 26.21
C VAL A 449 4.13 -16.49 24.89
N MET A 450 4.10 -15.64 23.86
CA MET A 450 4.55 -15.98 22.51
C MET A 450 6.06 -15.79 22.40
N TYR A 451 6.75 -16.78 21.86
CA TYR A 451 8.19 -16.75 21.65
C TYR A 451 8.57 -17.30 20.28
N GLY A 452 9.36 -16.54 19.53
CA GLY A 452 9.85 -16.95 18.21
C GLY A 452 10.06 -15.77 17.29
N GLY A 453 11.22 -15.20 17.33
CA GLY A 453 11.64 -13.89 16.86
C GLY A 453 11.30 -13.43 15.44
N HIS A 454 10.66 -14.23 14.59
CA HIS A 454 10.26 -13.81 13.23
C HIS A 454 8.99 -14.50 12.73
N ALA A 455 8.28 -15.19 13.59
CA ALA A 455 7.07 -15.85 13.18
C ALA A 455 5.92 -14.86 13.09
N ALA A 456 5.33 -14.75 11.92
CA ALA A 456 4.09 -14.03 11.69
C ALA A 456 2.92 -14.84 12.21
N TRP A 457 2.59 -14.74 13.47
CA TRP A 457 1.63 -15.66 14.10
C TRP A 457 0.70 -15.05 15.15
N ALA A 458 0.72 -13.73 15.34
CA ALA A 458 -0.20 -13.10 16.28
C ALA A 458 -1.68 -13.34 15.90
N TRP A 459 -1.97 -13.68 14.63
CA TRP A 459 -3.30 -14.12 14.21
C TRP A 459 -3.83 -15.33 14.97
N ILE A 460 -2.96 -16.19 15.52
CA ILE A 460 -3.37 -17.36 16.31
C ILE A 460 -4.15 -16.92 17.55
N ALA A 461 -3.83 -15.76 18.14
CA ALA A 461 -4.58 -15.20 19.26
C ALA A 461 -6.08 -15.04 18.96
N THR A 462 -6.44 -14.84 17.68
CA THR A 462 -7.84 -14.73 17.24
C THR A 462 -8.61 -16.05 17.31
N ARG A 463 -7.94 -17.17 17.58
CA ARG A 463 -8.53 -18.52 17.65
C ARG A 463 -8.78 -19.00 19.07
N PHE A 464 -8.26 -18.30 20.04
CA PHE A 464 -8.50 -18.55 21.45
C PHE A 464 -9.71 -17.75 21.96
N PRO A 465 -10.29 -18.15 23.10
CA PRO A 465 -11.31 -17.31 23.75
C PRO A 465 -10.80 -15.89 24.03
N ASP A 466 -11.66 -14.90 23.85
CA ASP A 466 -11.31 -13.47 23.99
C ASP A 466 -10.76 -13.11 25.38
N THR A 467 -11.03 -13.93 26.38
CA THR A 467 -10.56 -13.74 27.75
C THR A 467 -9.10 -14.16 27.98
N VAL A 468 -8.50 -14.95 27.09
CA VAL A 468 -7.08 -15.35 27.18
C VAL A 468 -6.19 -14.17 26.89
N ALA A 469 -5.18 -13.91 27.73
CA ALA A 469 -4.23 -12.83 27.53
C ALA A 469 -3.01 -13.31 26.73
N PHE A 470 -2.58 -12.50 25.79
CA PHE A 470 -1.40 -12.76 24.95
C PHE A 470 -0.33 -11.69 25.16
N THR A 471 0.92 -12.11 25.16
CA THR A 471 2.08 -11.22 25.15
C THR A 471 3.21 -11.83 24.35
N GLN A 472 4.06 -11.00 23.77
CA GLN A 472 5.24 -11.46 23.05
C GLN A 472 6.51 -11.19 23.86
N LEU A 473 7.38 -12.19 23.93
CA LEU A 473 8.62 -12.11 24.68
C LEU A 473 9.70 -11.30 23.97
N GLU A 474 9.80 -11.50 22.65
CA GLU A 474 10.70 -10.78 21.78
C GLU A 474 9.86 -9.92 20.84
N SER A 475 10.17 -8.64 20.78
CA SER A 475 9.41 -7.66 20.02
C SER A 475 10.05 -7.42 18.67
N GLY A 476 9.37 -7.84 17.62
CA GLY A 476 9.57 -7.36 16.27
C GLY A 476 10.51 -8.16 15.38
N PRO A 477 10.47 -7.90 14.06
CA PRO A 477 11.41 -8.41 13.08
C PRO A 477 12.82 -7.84 13.32
N PRO A 478 13.90 -8.47 12.81
CA PRO A 478 15.29 -8.09 13.07
C PRO A 478 15.66 -6.66 12.70
N HIS A 479 14.79 -5.99 11.97
CA HIS A 479 15.03 -4.63 11.45
C HIS A 479 14.19 -3.55 12.14
N VAL A 480 13.28 -3.95 13.01
CA VAL A 480 12.47 -3.05 13.83
C VAL A 480 12.81 -3.35 15.27
N ASP A 481 13.92 -2.78 15.71
CA ASP A 481 14.30 -2.83 17.12
C ASP A 481 13.23 -2.13 17.96
N PHE A 482 12.37 -2.95 18.56
CA PHE A 482 11.57 -2.56 19.68
C PHE A 482 12.22 -3.18 20.92
N PRO A 483 13.27 -2.58 21.44
CA PRO A 483 13.91 -3.12 22.62
C PRO A 483 12.91 -3.04 23.77
N ALA A 484 12.50 -4.21 24.23
CA ALA A 484 11.65 -4.33 25.39
C ALA A 484 12.41 -3.81 26.60
N THR A 485 11.95 -2.70 27.16
CA THR A 485 12.50 -2.13 28.40
C THR A 485 12.29 -3.09 29.56
N ASP A 486 13.01 -2.89 30.64
CA ASP A 486 12.78 -3.65 31.86
C ASP A 486 11.35 -3.44 32.37
N LEU A 487 10.79 -2.24 32.20
CA LEU A 487 9.39 -1.97 32.54
C LEU A 487 8.41 -2.79 31.69
N TYR A 488 8.67 -2.96 30.38
CA TYR A 488 7.85 -3.85 29.54
C TYR A 488 7.88 -5.30 30.06
N ARG A 489 9.08 -5.81 30.36
CA ARG A 489 9.25 -7.16 30.92
C ARG A 489 8.59 -7.30 32.30
N GLU A 490 8.65 -6.27 33.12
CA GLU A 490 7.95 -6.24 34.41
C GLU A 490 6.44 -6.24 34.25
N ARG A 491 5.91 -5.43 33.34
CA ARG A 491 4.48 -5.39 33.02
C ARG A 491 3.96 -6.73 32.51
N MET A 492 4.74 -7.39 31.65
CA MET A 492 4.43 -8.73 31.16
C MET A 492 4.36 -9.76 32.30
N ARG A 493 5.33 -9.72 33.25
CA ARG A 493 5.32 -10.57 34.43
C ARG A 493 4.14 -10.25 35.37
N ALA A 494 3.84 -8.97 35.55
CA ALA A 494 2.71 -8.50 36.37
C ALA A 494 1.39 -9.02 35.80
N MET A 495 1.19 -8.93 34.48
CA MET A 495 0.01 -9.42 33.79
C MET A 495 -0.25 -10.91 34.08
N ALA A 496 0.78 -11.76 33.98
CA ALA A 496 0.64 -13.19 34.30
C ALA A 496 0.32 -13.44 35.79
N ARG A 497 0.97 -12.67 36.70
CA ARG A 497 0.72 -12.77 38.15
C ARG A 497 -0.67 -12.29 38.56
N GLU A 498 -1.10 -11.15 38.02
CA GLU A 498 -2.40 -10.54 38.32
C GLU A 498 -3.57 -11.45 37.88
N ARG A 499 -3.39 -12.15 36.76
CA ARG A 499 -4.38 -13.13 36.28
C ARG A 499 -4.43 -14.39 37.16
N GLY A 500 -3.30 -14.81 37.75
CA GLY A 500 -3.20 -15.86 38.75
C GLY A 500 -3.62 -17.25 38.28
N GLY A 501 -3.67 -17.48 36.98
CA GLY A 501 -4.00 -18.77 36.35
C GLY A 501 -2.82 -19.42 35.64
N PRO A 502 -3.07 -20.42 34.79
CA PRO A 502 -2.03 -21.08 34.01
C PRO A 502 -1.31 -20.09 33.07
N ALA A 503 -0.01 -20.27 32.91
CA ALA A 503 0.78 -19.61 31.93
C ALA A 503 1.37 -20.61 30.94
N PHE A 504 1.19 -20.37 29.63
CA PHE A 504 1.66 -21.26 28.57
C PHE A 504 2.65 -20.51 27.67
N GLY A 505 3.68 -21.23 27.23
CA GLY A 505 4.57 -20.75 26.18
C GLY A 505 4.06 -21.19 24.80
N LEU A 506 3.85 -20.26 23.86
CA LEU A 506 3.60 -20.57 22.46
C LEU A 506 4.90 -20.40 21.70
N ILE A 507 5.44 -21.50 21.14
CA ILE A 507 6.76 -21.55 20.53
C ILE A 507 6.62 -22.00 19.08
N THR A 508 7.27 -21.31 18.13
CA THR A 508 7.31 -21.76 16.74
C THR A 508 8.25 -22.95 16.56
N GLY A 509 7.76 -24.00 15.90
CA GLY A 509 8.59 -25.03 15.31
C GLY A 509 8.95 -24.66 13.88
N SER A 510 10.19 -24.30 13.59
CA SER A 510 10.67 -24.17 12.20
C SER A 510 11.57 -25.33 11.83
N SER A 511 11.63 -25.63 10.52
CA SER A 511 12.30 -26.74 9.87
C SER A 511 13.74 -27.05 10.33
N THR A 512 14.17 -28.23 10.03
CA THR A 512 15.41 -28.96 10.39
C THR A 512 16.74 -28.20 10.34
N ASP A 513 16.87 -27.09 9.63
CA ASP A 513 18.11 -26.32 9.50
C ASP A 513 18.45 -25.41 10.70
N PHE A 514 17.54 -25.34 11.68
CA PHE A 514 17.70 -24.52 12.89
C PHE A 514 17.91 -25.34 14.17
N PHE A 515 18.12 -26.64 14.06
CA PHE A 515 18.08 -27.51 15.24
C PHE A 515 19.13 -27.15 16.30
N ASP A 516 20.37 -26.86 15.93
CA ASP A 516 21.46 -26.58 16.87
C ASP A 516 21.38 -25.16 17.48
N ALA A 517 21.01 -24.17 16.70
CA ALA A 517 20.68 -22.83 17.22
C ALA A 517 19.38 -22.80 18.05
N ARG A 518 18.52 -23.79 17.83
CA ARG A 518 17.25 -24.00 18.52
C ARG A 518 17.44 -24.56 19.93
N VAL A 519 18.38 -25.48 20.17
CA VAL A 519 18.68 -26.04 21.52
C VAL A 519 19.22 -24.94 22.43
N ALA A 520 20.18 -24.15 21.96
CA ALA A 520 20.73 -23.03 22.73
C ALA A 520 19.68 -21.95 23.01
N ARG A 521 18.80 -21.65 22.04
CA ARG A 521 17.64 -20.75 22.25
C ARG A 521 16.60 -21.36 23.19
N MET A 522 16.32 -22.65 23.09
CA MET A 522 15.36 -23.33 23.97
C MET A 522 15.81 -23.34 25.42
N GLU A 523 17.11 -23.45 25.71
CA GLU A 523 17.64 -23.30 27.06
C GLU A 523 17.43 -21.89 27.62
N SER A 524 17.65 -20.85 26.80
CA SER A 524 17.37 -19.46 27.20
C SER A 524 15.88 -19.21 27.37
N VAL A 525 15.02 -19.80 26.53
CA VAL A 525 13.57 -19.75 26.65
C VAL A 525 13.10 -20.45 27.91
N ASN A 526 13.57 -21.66 28.15
CA ASN A 526 13.17 -22.43 29.35
C ASN A 526 13.58 -21.68 30.63
N SER A 527 14.79 -21.11 30.69
CA SER A 527 15.24 -20.31 31.81
C SER A 527 14.43 -19.03 31.98
N PHE A 528 13.99 -18.43 30.90
CA PHE A 528 13.13 -17.25 30.93
C PHE A 528 11.70 -17.63 31.34
N LEU A 529 11.08 -18.63 30.72
CA LEU A 529 9.73 -19.09 31.05
C LEU A 529 9.64 -19.58 32.50
N ALA A 530 10.70 -20.21 33.04
CA ALA A 530 10.78 -20.59 34.46
C ALA A 530 10.63 -19.38 35.40
N ARG A 531 11.04 -18.18 35.01
CA ARG A 531 10.81 -16.95 35.80
C ARG A 531 9.34 -16.55 35.89
N PHE A 532 8.50 -17.09 35.00
CA PHE A 532 7.04 -16.94 35.03
C PHE A 532 6.32 -18.14 35.65
N GLY A 533 7.07 -19.09 36.22
CA GLY A 533 6.52 -20.33 36.75
C GLY A 533 6.13 -21.33 35.65
N ILE A 534 6.52 -21.06 34.40
CA ILE A 534 6.28 -21.97 33.27
C ILE A 534 7.47 -22.93 33.19
N ASN A 535 7.32 -24.12 33.72
CA ASN A 535 8.29 -25.19 33.58
C ASN A 535 7.87 -26.11 32.43
N ARG A 536 8.85 -26.55 31.62
CA ARG A 536 8.59 -27.52 30.57
C ARG A 536 7.99 -28.78 31.18
N SER A 537 6.72 -29.04 30.87
CA SER A 537 6.10 -30.31 31.23
C SER A 537 6.75 -31.43 30.42
N GLN A 538 7.18 -32.50 31.07
CA GLN A 538 7.60 -33.71 30.38
C GLN A 538 6.42 -34.47 29.74
N LYS A 539 5.19 -34.02 29.97
CA LYS A 539 3.96 -34.57 29.39
C LYS A 539 3.43 -33.61 28.30
N GLY A 540 3.87 -33.84 27.09
CA GLY A 540 3.21 -33.39 25.87
C GLY A 540 3.15 -31.86 25.64
N CYS A 541 3.78 -31.39 24.57
CA CYS A 541 3.41 -30.12 23.95
C CYS A 541 2.22 -30.38 23.04
N ASP A 542 1.11 -29.68 23.24
CA ASP A 542 0.01 -29.69 22.28
C ASP A 542 0.45 -28.93 21.03
N THR A 543 0.30 -29.55 19.87
CA THR A 543 0.67 -28.95 18.61
C THR A 543 -0.52 -28.21 18.03
N ILE A 544 -0.40 -26.88 17.83
CA ILE A 544 -1.36 -26.10 17.09
C ILE A 544 -1.11 -26.34 15.61
N ARG A 545 -2.06 -27.00 14.94
CA ARG A 545 -1.98 -27.25 13.50
C ARG A 545 -2.69 -26.15 12.72
N ARG A 546 -1.98 -25.56 11.77
CA ARG A 546 -2.58 -24.72 10.73
C ARG A 546 -3.13 -25.63 9.64
N ILE A 547 -4.42 -25.60 9.38
CA ILE A 547 -5.07 -26.47 8.37
C ILE A 547 -4.81 -26.00 6.94
N ALA A 548 -4.39 -24.76 6.71
CA ALA A 548 -4.25 -24.14 5.39
C ALA A 548 -2.90 -24.32 4.70
N SER A 549 -1.93 -25.03 5.27
CA SER A 549 -0.67 -25.35 4.57
C SER A 549 -0.15 -26.72 4.96
N PRO A 550 0.06 -27.63 3.99
CA PRO A 550 0.59 -28.97 4.27
C PRO A 550 2.09 -28.99 4.63
N ARG A 551 2.76 -27.85 4.76
CA ARG A 551 4.22 -27.75 4.95
C ARG A 551 4.70 -27.38 6.36
N ILE A 552 3.86 -27.44 7.37
CA ILE A 552 4.31 -27.43 8.76
C ILE A 552 3.98 -28.78 9.38
N SER A 553 4.66 -29.79 8.93
CA SER A 553 4.75 -31.05 9.66
C SER A 553 5.78 -30.88 10.76
N CYS A 554 5.33 -30.82 12.00
CA CYS A 554 6.17 -31.26 13.09
C CYS A 554 6.25 -32.79 12.98
N GLU A 555 7.28 -33.33 12.34
CA GLU A 555 7.60 -34.74 12.53
C GLU A 555 8.06 -34.94 13.95
N HIS A 556 7.38 -35.83 14.60
CA HIS A 556 7.80 -36.43 15.85
C HIS A 556 8.82 -37.50 15.54
N ASP A 557 9.96 -37.44 16.20
CA ASP A 557 10.64 -38.55 16.85
C ASP A 557 11.14 -38.11 18.22
#